data_bf85f40359b248532ca9139e38f2797f
#
_entry.id   bf85f40359b248532ca9139e38f2797f
#
_cell.length_a   1.000
_cell.length_b   1.000
_cell.length_c   1.000
_cell.angle_alpha   90.00
_cell.angle_beta   90.00
_cell.angle_gamma   90.00
#
_symmetry.space_group_name_H-M   'P 1'
#
loop_
_entity.id
_entity.type
_entity.pdbx_description
1 polymer ?
#
loop_
_entity_poly.entity_id
_entity_poly.type
_entity_poly.pdbx_seq_one_letter_code
_entity_poly.pdbx_strand_id
1 'polypeptide(L)'
;ESGFGRYDVMLEPRQDTGVADALELDAVIIEFKVQDMEEEEKLSDTVEAALQQIDKKKYDTALVAKGIPKNRIRKYGFAFCGKKVLIGRAGDERHRSLQGG
;
A
#
# COMPACT_ATOMS: atom_id res chain seq x y z
N GLU A 1 8.29 15.38 -4.70
CA GLU A 1 7.24 14.49 -5.13
C GLU A 1 7.03 14.59 -6.65
N SER A 2 6.90 13.48 -7.29
CA SER A 2 6.82 13.46 -8.74
C SER A 2 5.44 13.88 -9.21
N GLY A 3 5.33 14.22 -10.47
CA GLY A 3 4.06 14.62 -11.01
C GLY A 3 3.25 13.50 -11.63
N PHE A 4 3.45 12.28 -11.23
CA PHE A 4 2.78 11.16 -11.88
C PHE A 4 1.59 10.63 -11.10
N GLY A 5 0.92 11.49 -10.33
CA GLY A 5 -0.30 11.06 -9.66
C GLY A 5 -0.06 9.93 -8.67
N ARG A 6 0.92 10.08 -7.82
CA ARG A 6 1.22 9.08 -6.83
C ARG A 6 1.06 9.69 -5.44
N TYR A 7 0.39 8.97 -4.56
CA TYR A 7 0.28 9.39 -3.17
C TYR A 7 0.04 8.17 -2.30
N ASP A 8 0.17 8.36 -1.00
CA ASP A 8 0.05 7.26 -0.08
C ASP A 8 -0.88 7.62 1.07
N VAL A 9 -1.38 6.59 1.71
CA VAL A 9 -2.24 6.70 2.88
C VAL A 9 -1.76 5.69 3.90
N MET A 10 -1.67 6.11 5.15
CA MET A 10 -1.29 5.23 6.23
C MET A 10 -2.38 5.27 7.29
N LEU A 11 -2.96 4.10 7.55
CA LEU A 11 -4.01 3.94 8.54
C LEU A 11 -3.44 3.16 9.71
N GLU A 12 -3.56 3.70 10.89
CA GLU A 12 -3.06 3.02 12.08
C GLU A 12 -4.17 2.95 13.12
N PRO A 13 -4.10 1.96 14.02
CA PRO A 13 -5.08 1.85 15.08
C PRO A 13 -5.03 3.07 15.97
N ARG A 14 -6.19 3.49 16.44
CA ARG A 14 -6.24 4.60 17.37
C ARG A 14 -5.80 4.11 18.73
N GLN A 15 -4.84 4.79 19.28
CA GLN A 15 -4.29 4.40 20.58
C GLN A 15 -4.93 5.15 21.73
N ASP A 16 -5.74 6.14 21.43
CA ASP A 16 -6.37 6.93 22.46
C ASP A 16 -7.73 6.36 22.88
N THR A 17 -8.11 5.23 22.35
CA THR A 17 -9.36 4.60 22.72
C THR A 17 -9.31 3.98 24.11
N GLY A 18 -8.11 3.67 24.58
CA GLY A 18 -7.95 3.02 25.87
C GLY A 18 -8.44 1.59 25.88
N VAL A 19 -8.67 1.00 24.73
CA VAL A 19 -9.18 -0.35 24.64
C VAL A 19 -8.06 -1.28 24.25
N ALA A 20 -7.95 -2.40 24.90
CA ALA A 20 -6.92 -3.39 24.56
C ALA A 20 -7.03 -3.84 23.13
N ASP A 21 -8.22 -3.77 22.57
CA ASP A 21 -8.44 -4.21 21.19
C ASP A 21 -7.64 -3.40 20.19
N ALA A 22 -7.27 -2.17 20.54
CA ALA A 22 -6.50 -1.34 19.62
C ALA A 22 -5.18 -2.02 19.24
N LEU A 23 -4.65 -2.84 20.13
CA LEU A 23 -3.38 -3.52 19.87
C LEU A 23 -3.55 -4.69 18.91
N GLU A 24 -4.80 -5.08 18.65
CA GLU A 24 -5.07 -6.20 17.75
C GLU A 24 -5.48 -5.74 16.37
N LEU A 25 -5.61 -4.45 16.17
CA LEU A 25 -5.99 -3.94 14.86
C LEU A 25 -4.76 -3.82 13.98
N ASP A 26 -4.95 -4.05 12.69
CA ASP A 26 -3.87 -3.96 11.74
C ASP A 26 -3.64 -2.52 11.34
N ALA A 27 -2.39 -2.18 11.07
CA ALA A 27 -2.08 -0.94 10.38
C ALA A 27 -2.07 -1.24 8.89
N VAL A 28 -2.46 -0.27 8.09
CA VAL A 28 -2.55 -0.44 6.63
C VAL A 28 -1.81 0.71 5.97
N ILE A 29 -0.95 0.36 5.03
CA ILE A 29 -0.23 1.34 4.22
C ILE A 29 -0.64 1.09 2.78
N ILE A 30 -1.13 2.13 2.12
CA ILE A 30 -1.57 2.03 0.74
C ILE A 30 -0.84 3.08 -0.08
N GLU A 31 -0.28 2.64 -1.17
CA GLU A 31 0.31 3.54 -2.15
C GLU A 31 -0.54 3.50 -3.40
N PHE A 32 -1.04 4.66 -3.82
CA PHE A 32 -1.83 4.80 -5.04
C PHE A 32 -0.90 5.33 -6.13
N LYS A 33 -0.94 4.69 -7.29
CA LYS A 33 -0.08 5.09 -8.38
C LYS A 33 -0.79 4.97 -9.71
N VAL A 34 -0.67 5.98 -10.55
CA VAL A 34 -1.15 5.91 -11.93
C VAL A 34 -0.04 5.31 -12.78
N GLN A 35 -0.41 4.41 -13.67
CA GLN A 35 0.56 3.75 -14.53
C GLN A 35 1.33 4.76 -15.37
N ASP A 36 2.65 4.60 -15.38
CA ASP A 36 3.52 5.39 -16.24
C ASP A 36 3.69 4.58 -17.52
N MET A 37 2.99 5.00 -18.57
CA MET A 37 2.96 4.22 -19.80
C MET A 37 4.34 4.09 -20.46
N GLU A 38 5.25 4.97 -20.12
CA GLU A 38 6.58 4.90 -20.70
C GLU A 38 7.48 3.91 -19.97
N GLU A 39 7.26 3.73 -18.68
CA GLU A 39 8.13 2.89 -17.88
C GLU A 39 7.50 1.57 -17.49
N GLU A 40 6.19 1.49 -17.53
CA GLU A 40 5.46 0.34 -17.02
C GLU A 40 4.54 -0.23 -18.09
N GLU A 41 4.87 -1.41 -18.56
CA GLU A 41 4.07 -2.04 -19.61
C GLU A 41 2.73 -2.52 -19.11
N LYS A 42 2.69 -2.98 -17.86
CA LYS A 42 1.51 -3.60 -17.30
C LYS A 42 1.16 -2.95 -15.99
N LEU A 43 -0.10 -3.04 -15.61
CA LEU A 43 -0.51 -2.55 -14.29
C LEU A 43 0.19 -3.30 -13.16
N SER A 44 0.57 -4.56 -13.39
CA SER A 44 1.33 -5.27 -12.37
C SER A 44 2.68 -4.61 -12.11
N ASP A 45 3.29 -4.03 -13.13
CA ASP A 45 4.52 -3.26 -12.93
C ASP A 45 4.27 -2.06 -12.05
N THR A 46 3.12 -1.42 -12.25
CA THR A 46 2.76 -0.26 -11.44
C THR A 46 2.53 -0.65 -10.00
N VAL A 47 1.89 -1.80 -9.77
CA VAL A 47 1.70 -2.31 -8.42
C VAL A 47 3.04 -2.55 -7.76
N GLU A 48 3.97 -3.19 -8.48
CA GLU A 48 5.29 -3.46 -7.91
C GLU A 48 6.01 -2.16 -7.55
N ALA A 49 5.90 -1.17 -8.43
CA ALA A 49 6.53 0.11 -8.14
C ALA A 49 5.91 0.77 -6.91
N ALA A 50 4.60 0.65 -6.76
CA ALA A 50 3.92 1.21 -5.59
C ALA A 50 4.39 0.51 -4.31
N LEU A 51 4.47 -0.81 -4.34
CA LEU A 51 4.91 -1.55 -3.17
C LEU A 51 6.36 -1.25 -2.83
N GLN A 52 7.21 -1.10 -3.84
CA GLN A 52 8.61 -0.73 -3.62
C GLN A 52 8.70 0.65 -3.00
N GLN A 53 7.80 1.55 -3.36
CA GLN A 53 7.82 2.88 -2.80
C GLN A 53 7.49 2.86 -1.31
N ILE A 54 6.56 1.99 -0.91
CA ILE A 54 6.25 1.82 0.50
C ILE A 54 7.50 1.37 1.26
N ASP A 55 8.23 0.41 0.70
CA ASP A 55 9.44 -0.08 1.34
C ASP A 55 10.50 1.00 1.42
N LYS A 56 10.63 1.81 0.38
CA LYS A 56 11.63 2.89 0.38
C LYS A 56 11.34 3.92 1.45
N LYS A 57 10.07 4.21 1.68
CA LYS A 57 9.69 5.22 2.65
C LYS A 57 9.74 4.69 4.08
N LYS A 58 9.87 3.37 4.24
CA LYS A 58 10.06 2.74 5.55
C LYS A 58 8.97 3.10 6.54
N TYR A 59 7.75 3.14 6.07
CA TYR A 59 6.62 3.43 6.96
C TYR A 59 6.48 2.37 8.05
N ASP A 60 6.83 1.12 7.73
CA ASP A 60 6.74 0.05 8.72
C ASP A 60 7.67 0.30 9.90
N THR A 61 8.84 0.90 9.66
CA THR A 61 9.75 1.22 10.74
C THR A 61 9.12 2.17 11.74
N ALA A 62 8.42 3.19 11.22
CA ALA A 62 7.75 4.14 12.09
C ALA A 62 6.64 3.48 12.89
N LEU A 63 5.89 2.59 12.26
CA LEU A 63 4.79 1.91 12.94
C LEU A 63 5.30 0.94 14.00
N VAL A 64 6.38 0.24 13.71
CA VAL A 64 6.98 -0.66 14.69
C VAL A 64 7.48 0.14 15.89
N ALA A 65 8.05 1.31 15.65
CA ALA A 65 8.51 2.18 16.73
C ALA A 65 7.35 2.62 17.63
N LYS A 66 6.14 2.66 17.09
CA LYS A 66 4.96 2.99 17.87
C LYS A 66 4.37 1.80 18.59
N GLY A 67 4.96 0.63 18.45
CA GLY A 67 4.49 -0.56 19.13
C GLY A 67 3.63 -1.49 18.31
N ILE A 68 3.48 -1.24 17.03
CA ILE A 68 2.67 -2.09 16.16
C ILE A 68 3.54 -3.22 15.63
N PRO A 69 3.19 -4.48 15.90
CA PRO A 69 4.02 -5.59 15.42
C PRO A 69 4.08 -5.63 13.90
N LYS A 70 5.21 -6.04 13.37
CA LYS A 70 5.42 -6.09 11.94
C LYS A 70 4.39 -6.97 11.23
N ASN A 71 3.99 -8.06 11.88
CA ASN A 71 3.03 -8.96 11.26
C ASN A 71 1.60 -8.39 11.27
N ARG A 72 1.42 -7.22 11.84
CA ARG A 72 0.14 -6.53 11.82
C ARG A 72 0.13 -5.34 10.88
N ILE A 73 1.15 -5.23 10.06
CA ILE A 73 1.26 -4.14 9.09
C ILE A 73 0.98 -4.71 7.72
N ARG A 74 -0.04 -4.16 7.05
CA ARG A 74 -0.44 -4.62 5.74
C ARG A 74 -0.13 -3.53 4.72
N LYS A 75 0.43 -3.95 3.60
CA LYS A 75 0.88 -3.03 2.56
C LYS A 75 0.20 -3.36 1.25
N TYR A 76 -0.39 -2.36 0.62
CA TYR A 76 -1.10 -2.53 -0.63
C TYR A 76 -0.63 -1.51 -1.64
N GLY A 77 -0.55 -1.94 -2.89
CA GLY A 77 -0.31 -1.05 -4.01
C GLY A 77 -1.54 -1.02 -4.88
N PHE A 78 -2.07 0.17 -5.15
CA PHE A 78 -3.22 0.37 -6.02
C PHE A 78 -2.73 1.02 -7.29
N ALA A 79 -2.86 0.34 -8.40
CA ALA A 79 -2.40 0.83 -9.70
C ALA A 79 -3.58 1.17 -10.57
N PHE A 80 -3.52 2.32 -11.21
CA PHE A 80 -4.62 2.83 -12.02
C PHE A 80 -4.16 3.11 -13.44
N CYS A 81 -5.04 2.79 -14.38
CA CYS A 81 -4.84 3.15 -15.78
C CYS A 81 -6.23 3.38 -16.38
N GLY A 82 -6.61 4.66 -16.55
CA GLY A 82 -7.94 4.97 -16.97
C GLY A 82 -8.96 4.45 -15.96
N LYS A 83 -9.84 3.57 -16.41
CA LYS A 83 -10.85 2.97 -15.54
C LYS A 83 -10.41 1.65 -14.95
N LYS A 84 -9.19 1.22 -15.24
CA LYS A 84 -8.69 -0.05 -14.74
C LYS A 84 -7.96 0.15 -13.43
N VAL A 85 -8.12 -0.78 -12.53
CA VAL A 85 -7.37 -0.77 -11.28
C VAL A 85 -6.90 -2.18 -10.98
N LEU A 86 -5.67 -2.27 -10.51
CA LEU A 86 -5.10 -3.54 -10.06
C LEU A 86 -4.57 -3.31 -8.66
N ILE A 87 -4.92 -4.21 -7.75
CA ILE A 87 -4.49 -4.11 -6.36
C ILE A 87 -3.61 -5.28 -6.03
N GLY A 88 -2.45 -5.00 -5.49
CA GLY A 88 -1.55 -6.03 -5.03
C GLY A 88 -1.16 -5.80 -3.59
N ARG A 89 -0.83 -6.88 -2.90
CA ARG A 89 -0.43 -6.85 -1.51
C ARG A 89 1.00 -7.33 -1.39
N ALA A 90 1.77 -6.70 -0.52
CA ALA A 90 3.14 -7.13 -0.30
C ALA A 90 3.14 -8.58 0.17
N GLY A 91 4.00 -9.39 -0.43
CA GLY A 91 4.07 -10.79 -0.10
C GLY A 91 3.21 -11.67 -0.99
N ASP A 92 2.31 -11.09 -1.77
CA ASP A 92 1.50 -11.86 -2.70
C ASP A 92 2.20 -11.91 -4.04
N GLU A 93 2.17 -13.07 -4.66
CA GLU A 93 2.71 -13.20 -6.01
C GLU A 93 1.65 -12.92 -7.05
N ARG A 94 0.39 -12.87 -6.65
CA ARG A 94 -0.70 -12.63 -7.56
C ARG A 94 -1.39 -11.37 -7.18
N HIS A 95 -1.67 -10.56 -8.18
CA HIS A 95 -2.40 -9.33 -7.98
C HIS A 95 -3.79 -9.52 -8.53
N ARG A 96 -4.76 -8.87 -7.91
CA ARG A 96 -6.15 -9.00 -8.33
C ARG A 96 -6.60 -7.77 -9.06
N SER A 97 -7.20 -7.98 -10.21
CA SER A 97 -7.81 -6.91 -10.95
C SER A 97 -9.23 -6.71 -10.44
N LEU A 98 -9.57 -5.49 -10.10
CA LEU A 98 -10.92 -5.14 -9.70
C LEU A 98 -11.74 -4.66 -10.87
N GLN A 99 -11.13 -4.54 -12.00
CA GLN A 99 -11.89 -4.20 -13.19
C GLN A 99 -12.36 -5.53 -13.74
N GLY A 100 -13.62 -5.73 -13.62
CA GLY A 100 -14.21 -7.02 -13.83
C GLY A 100 -13.74 -7.79 -15.02
N GLY A 101 -12.90 -8.43 -15.09
CA GLY A 101 -12.42 -9.15 -16.24
C GLY A 101 -11.31 -10.07 -15.83
#